data_caf0b38e71efce8ae7aecec54d888a95
#
_entry.id   caf0b38e71efce8ae7aecec54d888a95
#
_cell.length_a   1.000
_cell.length_b   1.000
_cell.length_c   1.000
_cell.angle_alpha   90.00
_cell.angle_beta   90.00
_cell.angle_gamma   90.00
#
_symmetry.space_group_name_H-M   'P 1'
#
loop_
_entity.id
_entity.type
_entity.pdbx_description
1 polymer ?
#
loop_
_entity_poly.entity_id
_entity_poly.type
_entity_poly.pdbx_seq_one_letter_code
_entity_poly.pdbx_strand_id
1 'polypeptide(L)'
;MKNSKIKNSITAIILLFTIASFAQDKASNIVSLDVFYSKIKSQKNPQIIDARGAEEYALNHINGAVNFNLQSENYAKAVAALDKSKPVFIYSIGAGRSVALEKELLKNGFIEAYSLEGGIANWIGNGKPFYTNSKSKLSLTEYNKIIADNNAVLVDIGSKYCGACKKVKPVLETIKTQYGTNLKIVEIDLEENPQIIADLKTIKVFPTLILYQNGKIVFKKEGLGDLKKDVDVALAEN
;
A
#
# COMPACT_ATOMS: atom_id res chain seq x y z
N MET A 1 -48.90 9.39 -77.32
CA MET A 1 -47.52 9.30 -76.78
C MET A 1 -47.48 10.04 -75.46
N LYS A 2 -47.50 9.32 -74.33
CA LYS A 2 -47.47 9.91 -72.94
C LYS A 2 -46.16 9.56 -72.28
N ASN A 3 -45.33 10.60 -72.06
CA ASN A 3 -44.10 10.45 -71.28
C ASN A 3 -44.39 10.44 -69.77
N SER A 4 -44.15 9.35 -69.16
CA SER A 4 -44.17 9.21 -67.67
C SER A 4 -42.79 9.59 -67.10
N LYS A 5 -42.71 10.66 -66.30
CA LYS A 5 -41.53 11.03 -65.52
C LYS A 5 -41.54 10.26 -64.20
N ILE A 6 -40.60 9.36 -64.05
CA ILE A 6 -40.33 8.68 -62.80
C ILE A 6 -39.57 9.65 -61.93
N LYS A 7 -40.16 10.03 -60.77
CA LYS A 7 -39.50 10.81 -59.75
C LYS A 7 -38.78 9.81 -58.82
N ASN A 8 -37.46 9.77 -58.82
CA ASN A 8 -36.63 9.06 -57.86
C ASN A 8 -36.60 9.82 -56.53
N SER A 9 -37.31 9.34 -55.55
CA SER A 9 -37.15 9.81 -54.16
C SER A 9 -36.02 9.01 -53.50
N ILE A 10 -34.89 9.68 -53.30
CA ILE A 10 -33.78 9.13 -52.52
C ILE A 10 -34.10 9.40 -51.04
N THR A 11 -34.54 8.36 -50.32
CA THR A 11 -34.71 8.41 -48.86
C THR A 11 -33.35 8.17 -48.21
N ALA A 12 -32.72 9.23 -47.73
CA ALA A 12 -31.49 9.12 -46.95
C ALA A 12 -31.83 8.58 -45.55
N ILE A 13 -31.46 7.32 -45.28
CA ILE A 13 -31.52 6.73 -43.94
C ILE A 13 -30.29 7.19 -43.18
N ILE A 14 -30.48 8.16 -42.28
CA ILE A 14 -29.44 8.56 -41.32
C ILE A 14 -29.41 7.51 -40.24
N LEU A 15 -28.40 6.62 -40.25
CA LEU A 15 -28.12 5.69 -39.17
C LEU A 15 -27.43 6.47 -38.03
N LEU A 16 -28.20 6.84 -37.00
CA LEU A 16 -27.67 7.36 -35.76
C LEU A 16 -26.98 6.21 -35.01
N PHE A 17 -25.66 6.10 -35.16
CA PHE A 17 -24.83 5.27 -34.26
C PHE A 17 -24.78 5.97 -32.90
N THR A 18 -25.64 5.57 -32.00
CA THR A 18 -25.47 5.87 -30.57
C THR A 18 -24.28 5.05 -30.08
N ILE A 19 -23.11 5.67 -29.94
CA ILE A 19 -21.99 5.11 -29.24
C ILE A 19 -22.39 5.10 -27.77
N ALA A 20 -22.96 3.98 -27.30
CA ALA A 20 -23.08 3.71 -25.89
C ALA A 20 -21.65 3.49 -25.36
N SER A 21 -21.05 4.54 -24.79
CA SER A 21 -19.84 4.41 -23.99
C SER A 21 -20.18 3.57 -22.76
N PHE A 22 -20.01 2.26 -22.88
CA PHE A 22 -19.92 1.41 -21.71
C PHE A 22 -18.68 1.88 -20.95
N ALA A 23 -18.88 2.61 -19.85
CA ALA A 23 -17.86 2.81 -18.85
C ALA A 23 -17.57 1.41 -18.26
N GLN A 24 -16.66 0.70 -18.89
CA GLN A 24 -16.15 -0.55 -18.37
C GLN A 24 -15.45 -0.19 -17.07
N ASP A 25 -15.96 -0.67 -15.94
CA ASP A 25 -15.28 -0.58 -14.64
C ASP A 25 -13.89 -1.23 -14.83
N LYS A 26 -12.88 -0.41 -15.13
CA LYS A 26 -11.52 -0.92 -15.27
C LYS A 26 -11.12 -1.53 -13.92
N ALA A 27 -10.76 -2.82 -13.95
CA ALA A 27 -10.17 -3.47 -12.80
C ALA A 27 -9.01 -2.61 -12.27
N SER A 28 -8.85 -2.57 -10.94
CA SER A 28 -7.76 -1.79 -10.33
C SER A 28 -6.40 -2.27 -10.85
N ASN A 29 -5.51 -1.33 -11.19
CA ASN A 29 -4.14 -1.59 -11.61
C ASN A 29 -3.21 -1.65 -10.39
N ILE A 30 -3.49 -2.55 -9.46
CA ILE A 30 -2.55 -2.87 -8.38
C ILE A 30 -1.37 -3.59 -9.01
N VAL A 31 -0.17 -3.05 -8.83
CA VAL A 31 1.06 -3.61 -9.40
C VAL A 31 2.08 -3.93 -8.32
N SER A 32 2.90 -4.94 -8.57
CA SER A 32 3.99 -5.31 -7.67
C SER A 32 5.01 -4.18 -7.51
N LEU A 33 5.80 -4.23 -6.43
CA LEU A 33 6.83 -3.24 -6.15
C LEU A 33 7.82 -3.08 -7.32
N ASP A 34 8.24 -4.18 -7.94
CA ASP A 34 9.21 -4.14 -9.03
C ASP A 34 8.64 -3.46 -10.28
N VAL A 35 7.40 -3.75 -10.62
CA VAL A 35 6.68 -3.09 -11.73
C VAL A 35 6.48 -1.61 -11.43
N PHE A 36 6.01 -1.26 -10.22
CA PHE A 36 5.79 0.11 -9.79
C PHE A 36 7.09 0.93 -9.83
N TYR A 37 8.17 0.38 -9.25
CA TYR A 37 9.48 1.03 -9.22
C TYR A 37 10.08 1.20 -10.61
N SER A 38 10.02 0.16 -11.46
CA SER A 38 10.50 0.22 -12.84
C SER A 38 9.77 1.28 -13.65
N LYS A 39 8.42 1.33 -13.54
CA LYS A 39 7.61 2.34 -14.21
C LYS A 39 7.94 3.77 -13.76
N ILE A 40 8.12 4.00 -12.45
CA ILE A 40 8.57 5.31 -11.92
C ILE A 40 9.92 5.69 -12.54
N LYS A 41 10.88 4.77 -12.55
CA LYS A 41 12.25 5.02 -13.06
C LYS A 41 12.27 5.31 -14.56
N SER A 42 11.30 4.83 -15.32
CA SER A 42 11.19 5.12 -16.77
C SER A 42 10.65 6.52 -17.07
N GLN A 43 10.10 7.23 -16.08
CA GLN A 43 9.57 8.58 -16.26
C GLN A 43 10.62 9.64 -15.92
N LYS A 44 10.72 10.69 -16.75
CA LYS A 44 11.61 11.84 -16.47
C LYS A 44 11.14 12.61 -15.22
N ASN A 45 9.83 12.81 -15.08
CA ASN A 45 9.18 13.50 -13.96
C ASN A 45 7.93 12.69 -13.57
N PRO A 46 8.07 11.64 -12.74
CA PRO A 46 6.93 10.80 -12.36
C PRO A 46 5.95 11.54 -11.46
N GLN A 47 4.66 11.33 -11.68
CA GLN A 47 3.59 11.83 -10.83
C GLN A 47 3.33 10.79 -9.73
N ILE A 48 3.94 10.97 -8.56
CA ILE A 48 3.82 10.06 -7.41
C ILE A 48 2.90 10.70 -6.39
N ILE A 49 1.85 9.98 -5.95
CA ILE A 49 0.85 10.47 -5.00
C ILE A 49 0.84 9.59 -3.76
N ASP A 50 0.98 10.23 -2.61
CA ASP A 50 0.68 9.64 -1.31
C ASP A 50 -0.79 9.92 -0.96
N ALA A 51 -1.61 8.87 -1.00
CA ALA A 51 -3.03 8.95 -0.66
C ALA A 51 -3.31 8.79 0.84
N ARG A 52 -2.27 8.90 1.68
CA ARG A 52 -2.41 8.88 3.15
C ARG A 52 -2.81 10.26 3.70
N GLY A 53 -2.96 10.33 5.01
CA GLY A 53 -3.15 11.60 5.71
C GLY A 53 -1.88 12.47 5.70
N ALA A 54 -2.05 13.78 5.87
CA ALA A 54 -0.93 14.72 5.89
C ALA A 54 0.06 14.44 7.03
N GLU A 55 -0.42 13.98 8.19
CA GLU A 55 0.44 13.58 9.31
C GLU A 55 1.31 12.36 8.98
N GLU A 56 0.73 11.35 8.28
CA GLU A 56 1.48 10.17 7.82
C GLU A 56 2.58 10.58 6.83
N TYR A 57 2.23 11.44 5.86
CA TYR A 57 3.15 11.95 4.85
C TYR A 57 4.30 12.74 5.47
N ALA A 58 4.01 13.59 6.45
CA ALA A 58 5.03 14.42 7.11
C ALA A 58 6.10 13.57 7.84
N LEU A 59 5.74 12.39 8.34
CA LEU A 59 6.66 11.50 9.06
C LEU A 59 7.58 10.71 8.11
N ASN A 60 7.02 10.17 7.03
CA ASN A 60 7.77 9.45 6.02
C ASN A 60 6.96 9.39 4.71
N HIS A 61 7.64 9.39 3.56
CA HIS A 61 6.99 9.27 2.25
C HIS A 61 7.99 8.86 1.16
N ILE A 62 7.49 8.41 0.02
CA ILE A 62 8.33 8.14 -1.16
C ILE A 62 8.89 9.46 -1.68
N ASN A 63 10.20 9.52 -1.94
CA ASN A 63 10.86 10.72 -2.44
C ASN A 63 10.17 11.26 -3.71
N GLY A 64 9.84 12.55 -3.71
CA GLY A 64 9.16 13.21 -4.83
C GLY A 64 7.66 13.01 -4.88
N ALA A 65 7.05 12.31 -3.92
CA ALA A 65 5.60 12.20 -3.83
C ALA A 65 4.96 13.52 -3.41
N VAL A 66 3.74 13.77 -3.90
CA VAL A 66 2.84 14.81 -3.40
C VAL A 66 1.73 14.17 -2.58
N ASN A 67 1.26 14.87 -1.54
CA ASN A 67 0.23 14.32 -0.65
C ASN A 67 -1.14 14.91 -0.93
N PHE A 68 -2.08 14.09 -1.30
CA PHE A 68 -3.52 14.34 -1.25
C PHE A 68 -4.31 13.04 -1.37
N ASN A 69 -5.54 13.05 -0.90
CA ASN A 69 -6.50 11.95 -0.98
C ASN A 69 -7.90 12.49 -1.30
N LEU A 70 -8.89 11.59 -1.42
CA LEU A 70 -10.26 11.97 -1.80
C LEU A 70 -10.95 12.92 -0.79
N GLN A 71 -10.47 13.00 0.45
CA GLN A 71 -11.00 13.87 1.50
C GLN A 71 -10.19 15.17 1.66
N SER A 72 -9.14 15.38 0.87
CA SER A 72 -8.32 16.59 0.97
C SER A 72 -9.10 17.81 0.50
N GLU A 73 -9.09 18.90 1.27
CA GLU A 73 -9.73 20.16 0.91
C GLU A 73 -9.23 20.71 -0.42
N ASN A 74 -7.96 20.50 -0.71
CA ASN A 74 -7.32 20.92 -1.97
C ASN A 74 -7.40 19.86 -3.08
N TYR A 75 -8.21 18.81 -2.96
CA TYR A 75 -8.28 17.70 -3.91
C TYR A 75 -8.41 18.15 -5.36
N ALA A 76 -9.40 19.00 -5.66
CA ALA A 76 -9.66 19.47 -7.01
C ALA A 76 -8.45 20.22 -7.61
N LYS A 77 -7.79 21.08 -6.81
CA LYS A 77 -6.59 21.82 -7.20
C LYS A 77 -5.40 20.87 -7.43
N ALA A 78 -5.22 19.89 -6.55
CA ALA A 78 -4.15 18.91 -6.67
C ALA A 78 -4.31 18.05 -7.94
N VAL A 79 -5.53 17.57 -8.24
CA VAL A 79 -5.83 16.81 -9.47
C VAL A 79 -5.63 17.68 -10.71
N ALA A 80 -6.04 18.95 -10.69
CA ALA A 80 -5.87 19.87 -11.83
C ALA A 80 -4.40 20.17 -12.15
N ALA A 81 -3.50 20.00 -11.18
CA ALA A 81 -2.05 20.18 -11.38
C ALA A 81 -1.36 18.97 -12.02
N LEU A 82 -2.04 17.83 -12.15
CA LEU A 82 -1.50 16.62 -12.77
C LEU A 82 -1.71 16.63 -14.29
N ASP A 83 -0.77 16.01 -14.99
CA ASP A 83 -0.86 15.79 -16.45
C ASP A 83 -1.61 14.48 -16.73
N LYS A 84 -2.84 14.60 -17.26
CA LYS A 84 -3.70 13.44 -17.54
C LYS A 84 -3.16 12.52 -18.64
N SER A 85 -2.24 13.00 -19.46
CA SER A 85 -1.59 12.23 -20.54
C SER A 85 -0.40 11.39 -20.06
N LYS A 86 -0.08 11.45 -18.77
CA LYS A 86 1.02 10.69 -18.13
C LYS A 86 0.50 9.74 -17.07
N PRO A 87 1.20 8.63 -16.83
CA PRO A 87 0.85 7.72 -15.76
C PRO A 87 0.96 8.37 -14.38
N VAL A 88 0.05 7.99 -13.48
CA VAL A 88 0.06 8.38 -12.06
C VAL A 88 0.37 7.16 -11.20
N PHE A 89 1.25 7.33 -10.23
CA PHE A 89 1.70 6.30 -9.30
C PHE A 89 1.20 6.61 -7.90
N ILE A 90 0.35 5.75 -7.34
CA ILE A 90 -0.38 6.03 -6.11
C ILE A 90 -0.03 4.97 -5.07
N TYR A 91 0.18 5.39 -3.84
CA TYR A 91 0.34 4.49 -2.71
C TYR A 91 -0.41 4.99 -1.47
N SER A 92 -0.61 4.07 -0.54
CA SER A 92 -1.13 4.39 0.80
C SER A 92 -0.44 3.51 1.85
N ILE A 93 -1.00 3.33 3.03
CA ILE A 93 -0.43 2.41 4.04
C ILE A 93 -0.49 0.94 3.59
N GLY A 94 -1.52 0.60 2.85
CA GLY A 94 -1.73 -0.66 2.15
C GLY A 94 -2.28 -0.35 0.75
N ALA A 95 -3.46 -0.91 0.37
CA ALA A 95 -4.04 -0.68 -0.96
C ALA A 95 -5.37 0.10 -0.96
N GLY A 96 -6.08 0.20 0.17
CA GLY A 96 -7.47 0.72 0.18
C GLY A 96 -7.61 2.16 -0.34
N ARG A 97 -6.90 3.12 0.26
CA ARG A 97 -6.98 4.54 -0.13
C ARG A 97 -6.40 4.80 -1.52
N SER A 98 -5.31 4.13 -1.88
CA SER A 98 -4.68 4.29 -3.21
C SER A 98 -5.58 3.77 -4.32
N VAL A 99 -6.21 2.60 -4.15
CA VAL A 99 -7.15 2.04 -5.12
C VAL A 99 -8.40 2.91 -5.30
N ALA A 100 -8.92 3.46 -4.22
CA ALA A 100 -10.06 4.39 -4.30
C ALA A 100 -9.70 5.65 -5.11
N LEU A 101 -8.51 6.23 -4.85
CA LEU A 101 -8.04 7.41 -5.59
C LEU A 101 -7.72 7.07 -7.05
N GLU A 102 -7.10 5.93 -7.32
CA GLU A 102 -6.83 5.43 -8.68
C GLU A 102 -8.09 5.38 -9.53
N LYS A 103 -9.15 4.72 -9.02
CA LYS A 103 -10.44 4.62 -9.72
C LYS A 103 -11.02 5.99 -10.02
N GLU A 104 -10.94 6.92 -9.09
CA GLU A 104 -11.46 8.27 -9.27
C GLU A 104 -10.66 9.06 -10.32
N LEU A 105 -9.32 8.95 -10.32
CA LEU A 105 -8.50 9.59 -11.35
C LEU A 105 -8.79 9.03 -12.75
N LEU A 106 -8.94 7.71 -12.89
CA LEU A 106 -9.31 7.10 -14.16
C LEU A 106 -10.68 7.58 -14.68
N LYS A 107 -11.68 7.75 -13.79
CA LYS A 107 -12.98 8.37 -14.13
C LYS A 107 -12.83 9.83 -14.59
N ASN A 108 -11.88 10.55 -14.00
CA ASN A 108 -11.57 11.94 -14.36
C ASN A 108 -10.71 12.08 -15.63
N GLY A 109 -10.51 11.00 -16.38
CA GLY A 109 -9.88 11.00 -17.70
C GLY A 109 -8.36 10.88 -17.69
N PHE A 110 -7.74 10.41 -16.61
CA PHE A 110 -6.34 9.99 -16.63
C PHE A 110 -6.19 8.72 -17.46
N ILE A 111 -5.16 8.66 -18.31
CA ILE A 111 -4.95 7.52 -19.22
C ILE A 111 -4.49 6.27 -18.48
N GLU A 112 -3.65 6.45 -17.44
CA GLU A 112 -3.06 5.38 -16.63
C GLU A 112 -2.92 5.83 -15.16
N ALA A 113 -3.32 4.97 -14.25
CA ALA A 113 -3.05 5.11 -12.83
C ALA A 113 -2.70 3.74 -12.24
N TYR A 114 -1.71 3.68 -11.38
CA TYR A 114 -1.19 2.45 -10.79
C TYR A 114 -1.15 2.57 -9.27
N SER A 115 -1.68 1.57 -8.57
CA SER A 115 -1.60 1.45 -7.12
C SER A 115 -0.49 0.48 -6.72
N LEU A 116 0.34 0.87 -5.74
CA LEU A 116 1.39 0.00 -5.22
C LEU A 116 0.80 -1.08 -4.31
N GLU A 117 1.03 -2.34 -4.65
CA GLU A 117 0.73 -3.47 -3.77
C GLU A 117 1.48 -3.35 -2.43
N GLY A 118 0.77 -3.51 -1.31
CA GLY A 118 1.35 -3.34 0.03
C GLY A 118 1.71 -1.90 0.41
N GLY A 119 1.58 -0.94 -0.51
CA GLY A 119 1.78 0.49 -0.25
C GLY A 119 3.17 0.84 0.30
N ILE A 120 3.20 1.81 1.24
CA ILE A 120 4.46 2.31 1.85
C ILE A 120 5.18 1.22 2.65
N ALA A 121 4.44 0.25 3.22
CA ALA A 121 5.02 -0.90 3.90
C ALA A 121 5.94 -1.71 2.98
N ASN A 122 5.45 -2.01 1.76
CA ASN A 122 6.23 -2.73 0.75
C ASN A 122 7.42 -1.90 0.24
N TRP A 123 7.22 -0.60 0.04
CA TRP A 123 8.29 0.29 -0.44
C TRP A 123 9.45 0.38 0.55
N ILE A 124 9.16 0.82 1.79
CA ILE A 124 10.18 0.98 2.83
C ILE A 124 10.73 -0.38 3.24
N GLY A 125 9.85 -1.37 3.45
CA GLY A 125 10.22 -2.70 3.90
C GLY A 125 11.06 -3.52 2.92
N ASN A 126 11.27 -3.03 1.70
CA ASN A 126 12.22 -3.57 0.72
C ASN A 126 13.37 -2.60 0.43
N GLY A 127 13.63 -1.65 1.32
CA GLY A 127 14.78 -0.75 1.27
C GLY A 127 14.78 0.21 0.07
N LYS A 128 13.61 0.57 -0.47
CA LYS A 128 13.53 1.59 -1.52
C LYS A 128 13.70 2.99 -0.91
N PRO A 129 14.24 3.97 -1.66
CA PRO A 129 14.52 5.31 -1.15
C PRO A 129 13.25 6.03 -0.67
N PHE A 130 13.30 6.58 0.51
CA PHE A 130 12.20 7.35 1.11
C PHE A 130 12.71 8.53 1.93
N TYR A 131 11.85 9.52 2.13
CA TYR A 131 12.04 10.59 3.08
C TYR A 131 11.54 10.16 4.46
N THR A 132 12.24 10.56 5.51
CA THR A 132 11.75 10.49 6.88
C THR A 132 12.32 11.63 7.73
N ASN A 133 11.51 12.16 8.65
CA ASN A 133 11.95 13.07 9.72
C ASN A 133 12.15 12.34 11.05
N SER A 134 11.87 11.03 11.10
CA SER A 134 12.01 10.21 12.31
C SER A 134 13.39 9.58 12.38
N LYS A 135 13.97 9.61 13.58
CA LYS A 135 15.15 8.80 13.90
C LYS A 135 14.64 7.48 14.48
N SER A 136 15.02 6.35 13.89
CA SER A 136 14.65 5.03 14.43
C SER A 136 15.13 4.90 15.88
N LYS A 137 14.23 4.46 16.74
CA LYS A 137 14.48 4.19 18.15
C LYS A 137 15.17 2.82 18.37
N LEU A 138 15.11 1.95 17.36
CA LEU A 138 15.67 0.62 17.34
C LEU A 138 16.57 0.47 16.11
N SER A 139 17.84 0.13 16.33
CA SER A 139 18.79 -0.23 15.28
C SER A 139 18.72 -1.72 14.94
N LEU A 140 19.23 -2.10 13.76
CA LEU A 140 19.34 -3.52 13.37
C LEU A 140 20.25 -4.30 14.33
N THR A 141 21.29 -3.68 14.88
CA THR A 141 22.18 -4.29 15.88
C THR A 141 21.43 -4.60 17.16
N GLU A 142 20.65 -3.65 17.68
CA GLU A 142 19.84 -3.85 18.90
C GLU A 142 18.74 -4.88 18.66
N TYR A 143 18.07 -4.84 17.49
CA TYR A 143 17.11 -5.85 17.09
C TYR A 143 17.71 -7.26 17.12
N ASN A 144 18.86 -7.45 16.47
CA ASN A 144 19.53 -8.74 16.44
C ASN A 144 19.98 -9.19 17.85
N LYS A 145 20.41 -8.24 18.70
CA LYS A 145 20.75 -8.54 20.09
C LYS A 145 19.52 -9.00 20.88
N ILE A 146 18.36 -8.35 20.73
CA ILE A 146 17.13 -8.79 21.38
C ILE A 146 16.78 -10.23 20.96
N ILE A 147 16.91 -10.55 19.68
CA ILE A 147 16.64 -11.91 19.17
C ILE A 147 17.62 -12.92 19.78
N ALA A 148 18.90 -12.57 19.90
CA ALA A 148 19.93 -13.46 20.43
C ALA A 148 19.84 -13.68 21.96
N ASP A 149 19.45 -12.65 22.70
CA ASP A 149 19.43 -12.66 24.17
C ASP A 149 18.15 -13.31 24.76
N ASN A 150 17.16 -13.64 23.94
CA ASN A 150 15.88 -14.18 24.39
C ASN A 150 15.54 -15.51 23.71
N ASN A 151 15.08 -16.49 24.47
CA ASN A 151 14.71 -17.81 23.93
C ASN A 151 13.53 -17.73 22.95
N ALA A 152 12.55 -16.87 23.22
CA ALA A 152 11.41 -16.63 22.33
C ALA A 152 11.14 -15.12 22.20
N VAL A 153 10.98 -14.65 20.94
CA VAL A 153 10.70 -13.25 20.62
C VAL A 153 9.59 -13.19 19.57
N LEU A 154 8.47 -12.55 19.91
CA LEU A 154 7.42 -12.21 18.96
C LEU A 154 7.59 -10.75 18.53
N VAL A 155 7.81 -10.53 17.25
CA VAL A 155 7.94 -9.18 16.66
C VAL A 155 6.67 -8.84 15.92
N ASP A 156 6.05 -7.69 16.25
CA ASP A 156 4.94 -7.07 15.52
C ASP A 156 5.46 -5.85 14.79
N ILE A 157 5.42 -5.89 13.46
CA ILE A 157 5.84 -4.78 12.59
C ILE A 157 4.60 -4.18 11.96
N GLY A 158 4.36 -2.90 12.24
CA GLY A 158 3.14 -2.24 11.83
C GLY A 158 3.24 -0.73 11.71
N SER A 159 2.09 -0.09 11.81
CA SER A 159 1.92 1.35 11.81
C SER A 159 0.70 1.72 12.65
N LYS A 160 0.79 2.79 13.42
CA LYS A 160 -0.36 3.32 14.18
C LYS A 160 -1.54 3.73 13.31
N TYR A 161 -1.32 3.97 12.01
CA TYR A 161 -2.36 4.32 11.03
C TYR A 161 -2.94 3.11 10.29
N CYS A 162 -2.39 1.92 10.50
CA CYS A 162 -2.87 0.68 9.89
C CYS A 162 -4.07 0.11 10.66
N GLY A 163 -5.23 0.03 10.00
CA GLY A 163 -6.45 -0.48 10.64
C GLY A 163 -6.36 -1.95 11.07
N ALA A 164 -5.66 -2.80 10.31
CA ALA A 164 -5.44 -4.20 10.67
C ALA A 164 -4.49 -4.32 11.87
N CYS A 165 -3.46 -3.47 11.97
CA CYS A 165 -2.51 -3.46 13.10
C CYS A 165 -3.21 -3.13 14.44
N LYS A 166 -4.22 -2.26 14.42
CA LYS A 166 -5.01 -1.97 15.63
C LYS A 166 -5.71 -3.19 16.21
N LYS A 167 -6.02 -4.20 15.37
CA LYS A 167 -6.64 -5.46 15.80
C LYS A 167 -5.63 -6.45 16.40
N VAL A 168 -4.34 -6.28 16.12
CA VAL A 168 -3.26 -7.09 16.70
C VAL A 168 -3.08 -6.77 18.19
N LYS A 169 -3.16 -5.51 18.59
CA LYS A 169 -2.87 -5.04 19.95
C LYS A 169 -3.57 -5.83 21.06
N PRO A 170 -4.90 -6.03 21.06
CA PRO A 170 -5.57 -6.80 22.11
C PRO A 170 -5.12 -8.27 22.14
N VAL A 171 -4.74 -8.84 20.99
CA VAL A 171 -4.21 -10.21 20.91
C VAL A 171 -2.82 -10.29 21.53
N LEU A 172 -1.94 -9.30 21.28
CA LEU A 172 -0.63 -9.20 21.90
C LEU A 172 -0.72 -9.09 23.42
N GLU A 173 -1.66 -8.31 23.95
CA GLU A 173 -1.87 -8.20 25.41
C GLU A 173 -2.32 -9.54 26.03
N THR A 174 -3.14 -10.31 25.32
CA THR A 174 -3.53 -11.67 25.76
C THR A 174 -2.31 -12.60 25.77
N ILE A 175 -1.49 -12.59 24.71
CA ILE A 175 -0.27 -13.39 24.60
C ILE A 175 0.73 -12.98 25.69
N LYS A 176 0.93 -11.68 25.90
CA LYS A 176 1.82 -11.14 26.95
C LYS A 176 1.41 -11.60 28.35
N THR A 177 0.10 -11.58 28.63
CA THR A 177 -0.42 -12.08 29.90
C THR A 177 -0.18 -13.58 30.08
N GLN A 178 -0.35 -14.37 29.03
CA GLN A 178 -0.21 -15.83 29.09
C GLN A 178 1.26 -16.27 29.26
N TYR A 179 2.17 -15.67 28.52
CA TYR A 179 3.56 -16.11 28.45
C TYR A 179 4.50 -15.34 29.39
N GLY A 180 4.10 -14.14 29.85
CA GLY A 180 4.87 -13.32 30.79
C GLY A 180 6.29 -13.06 30.27
N THR A 181 7.28 -13.42 31.09
CA THR A 181 8.71 -13.25 30.78
C THR A 181 9.27 -14.33 29.85
N ASN A 182 8.52 -15.40 29.55
CA ASN A 182 8.97 -16.48 28.68
C ASN A 182 8.91 -16.11 27.19
N LEU A 183 8.19 -15.04 26.84
CA LEU A 183 8.07 -14.53 25.48
C LEU A 183 8.32 -13.01 25.47
N LYS A 184 9.41 -12.59 24.85
CA LYS A 184 9.68 -11.17 24.60
C LYS A 184 8.82 -10.69 23.46
N ILE A 185 8.01 -9.64 23.66
CA ILE A 185 7.28 -8.97 22.58
C ILE A 185 8.02 -7.69 22.20
N VAL A 186 8.21 -7.48 20.88
CA VAL A 186 8.85 -6.30 20.28
C VAL A 186 7.89 -5.71 19.26
N GLU A 187 7.39 -4.52 19.52
CA GLU A 187 6.56 -3.76 18.59
C GLU A 187 7.42 -2.75 17.82
N ILE A 188 7.34 -2.80 16.49
CA ILE A 188 8.09 -1.92 15.57
C ILE A 188 7.08 -1.13 14.74
N ASP A 189 6.89 0.13 15.11
CA ASP A 189 6.01 1.05 14.42
C ASP A 189 6.78 1.81 13.34
N LEU A 190 6.22 1.89 12.12
CA LEU A 190 6.84 2.55 10.97
C LEU A 190 7.20 4.01 11.26
N GLU A 191 6.33 4.72 11.97
CA GLU A 191 6.49 6.15 12.22
C GLU A 191 7.64 6.43 13.19
N GLU A 192 7.98 5.46 14.04
CA GLU A 192 9.07 5.58 15.01
C GLU A 192 10.35 4.88 14.57
N ASN A 193 10.24 3.87 13.71
CA ASN A 193 11.36 2.99 13.37
C ASN A 193 11.44 2.70 11.85
N PRO A 194 11.39 3.73 10.97
CA PRO A 194 11.37 3.50 9.53
C PRO A 194 12.64 2.82 9.01
N GLN A 195 13.80 3.12 9.62
CA GLN A 195 15.09 2.59 9.16
C GLN A 195 15.23 1.09 9.44
N ILE A 196 14.86 0.60 10.63
CA ILE A 196 14.93 -0.85 10.90
C ILE A 196 14.01 -1.63 9.96
N ILE A 197 12.82 -1.09 9.62
CA ILE A 197 11.90 -1.72 8.67
C ILE A 197 12.56 -1.81 7.28
N ALA A 198 13.26 -0.75 6.86
CA ALA A 198 14.02 -0.74 5.60
C ALA A 198 15.19 -1.74 5.60
N ASP A 199 15.88 -1.86 6.73
CA ASP A 199 17.05 -2.73 6.87
C ASP A 199 16.68 -4.22 6.89
N LEU A 200 15.49 -4.58 7.37
CA LEU A 200 14.96 -5.94 7.33
C LEU A 200 14.74 -6.47 5.90
N LYS A 201 14.44 -5.61 4.93
CA LYS A 201 14.30 -5.90 3.47
C LYS A 201 13.31 -7.02 3.11
N THR A 202 12.39 -7.33 3.98
CA THR A 202 11.46 -8.47 3.81
C THR A 202 10.03 -8.15 4.18
N ILE A 203 9.73 -6.88 4.49
CA ILE A 203 8.39 -6.46 4.91
C ILE A 203 7.60 -6.00 3.68
N LYS A 204 6.46 -6.63 3.42
CA LYS A 204 5.62 -6.32 2.25
C LYS A 204 4.29 -5.65 2.63
N VAL A 205 3.75 -6.01 3.79
CA VAL A 205 2.46 -5.48 4.27
C VAL A 205 2.49 -5.29 5.78
N PHE A 206 1.54 -4.52 6.32
CA PHE A 206 1.30 -4.39 7.75
C PHE A 206 -0.05 -4.99 8.14
N PRO A 207 -0.16 -5.66 9.31
CA PRO A 207 0.96 -6.06 10.18
C PRO A 207 1.77 -7.21 9.57
N THR A 208 3.06 -7.28 9.90
CA THR A 208 3.91 -8.47 9.72
C THR A 208 4.34 -8.97 11.07
N LEU A 209 4.07 -10.23 11.37
CA LEU A 209 4.32 -10.89 12.64
C LEU A 209 5.40 -11.95 12.46
N ILE A 210 6.45 -11.89 13.29
CA ILE A 210 7.59 -12.82 13.21
C ILE A 210 7.83 -13.41 14.59
N LEU A 211 7.75 -14.73 14.69
CA LEU A 211 8.16 -15.44 15.92
C LEU A 211 9.55 -16.02 15.72
N TYR A 212 10.43 -15.67 16.64
CA TYR A 212 11.75 -16.27 16.79
C TYR A 212 11.78 -17.20 17.99
N GLN A 213 12.52 -18.30 17.87
CA GLN A 213 12.82 -19.20 18.96
C GLN A 213 14.29 -19.63 18.84
N ASN A 214 15.07 -19.45 19.92
CA ASN A 214 16.50 -19.71 19.93
C ASN A 214 17.24 -19.06 18.74
N GLY A 215 16.89 -17.81 18.42
CA GLY A 215 17.46 -17.02 17.33
C GLY A 215 17.00 -17.40 15.90
N LYS A 216 16.12 -18.41 15.74
CA LYS A 216 15.61 -18.85 14.43
C LYS A 216 14.15 -18.44 14.23
N ILE A 217 13.79 -18.08 12.99
CA ILE A 217 12.40 -17.80 12.64
C ILE A 217 11.59 -19.10 12.68
N VAL A 218 10.57 -19.15 13.52
CA VAL A 218 9.58 -20.25 13.57
C VAL A 218 8.45 -19.98 12.58
N PHE A 219 7.93 -18.74 12.58
CA PHE A 219 7.03 -18.29 11.54
C PHE A 219 7.22 -16.81 11.20
N LYS A 220 6.84 -16.45 9.99
CA LYS A 220 6.60 -15.08 9.54
C LYS A 220 5.24 -15.03 8.85
N LYS A 221 4.34 -14.19 9.34
CA LYS A 221 2.97 -14.07 8.83
C LYS A 221 2.62 -12.63 8.51
N GLU A 222 1.87 -12.47 7.44
CA GLU A 222 1.33 -11.20 6.97
C GLU A 222 -0.17 -11.13 7.31
N GLY A 223 -0.60 -9.98 7.86
CA GLY A 223 -1.95 -9.84 8.39
C GLY A 223 -2.13 -10.45 9.78
N LEU A 224 -3.37 -10.39 10.30
CA LEU A 224 -3.65 -10.83 11.67
C LEU A 224 -3.68 -12.37 11.78
N GLY A 225 -4.40 -13.04 10.89
CA GLY A 225 -4.63 -14.49 10.98
C GLY A 225 -5.25 -14.89 12.33
N ASP A 226 -4.88 -16.09 12.81
CA ASP A 226 -5.13 -16.54 14.19
C ASP A 226 -3.81 -16.52 14.98
N LEU A 227 -3.30 -15.29 15.22
CA LEU A 227 -2.00 -15.09 15.84
C LEU A 227 -1.82 -15.85 17.16
N LYS A 228 -2.87 -15.82 18.00
CA LYS A 228 -2.77 -16.49 19.32
C LYS A 228 -2.57 -17.98 19.16
N LYS A 229 -3.37 -18.64 18.34
CA LYS A 229 -3.23 -20.07 18.05
C LYS A 229 -1.86 -20.40 17.46
N ASP A 230 -1.40 -19.57 16.52
CA ASP A 230 -0.10 -19.77 15.87
C ASP A 230 1.06 -19.72 16.87
N VAL A 231 1.01 -18.78 17.83
CA VAL A 231 2.00 -18.66 18.90
C VAL A 231 1.90 -19.85 19.85
N ASP A 232 0.67 -20.25 20.26
CA ASP A 232 0.45 -21.36 21.18
C ASP A 232 1.01 -22.67 20.59
N VAL A 233 0.72 -22.96 19.33
CA VAL A 233 1.23 -24.16 18.64
C VAL A 233 2.76 -24.13 18.54
N ALA A 234 3.32 -23.03 18.07
CA ALA A 234 4.76 -22.91 17.87
C ALA A 234 5.57 -23.03 19.16
N LEU A 235 5.03 -22.54 20.30
CA LEU A 235 5.72 -22.60 21.59
C LEU A 235 5.45 -23.89 22.38
N ALA A 236 4.43 -24.69 21.99
CA ALA A 236 4.14 -25.97 22.61
C ALA A 236 4.95 -27.14 22.01
N GLU A 237 5.45 -27.00 20.78
CA GLU A 237 6.21 -28.04 20.05
C GLU A 237 7.69 -28.14 20.47
N ASN A 238 8.12 -27.34 21.46
CA ASN A 238 9.48 -27.28 21.99
C ASN A 238 9.44 -27.21 23.52
#